data_0ee4f6f010e9c854dea4866b92ff2309
#
_entry.id   0ee4f6f010e9c854dea4866b92ff2309
#
_cell.length_a   1.000
_cell.length_b   1.000
_cell.length_c   1.000
_cell.angle_alpha   90.00
_cell.angle_beta   90.00
_cell.angle_gamma   90.00
#
_symmetry.space_group_name_H-M   'P 1'
#
loop_
_entity.id
_entity.type
_entity.pdbx_description
1 polymer ?
#
loop_
_entity_poly.entity_id
_entity_poly.type
_entity_poly.pdbx_seq_one_letter_code
_entity_poly.pdbx_strand_id
1 'polypeptide(L)'
;RGLGDVYKRQHPSAVIWPAIWALAAIRPVSGDQALRAYAAGFETIARLGEAVNFDHYNRGWHSTATLGAAGAAAATGAAMQLDGDRMAAAIGLALTQASGYAEQFGSVVKPMQAGFAARDGLSSAMMATAGLAGNDGILDGERGFVALKAGTGMDRLDAAIDAMDGRALDQWGVAIKLYPSCSYTHRLADCAVALSKRCEAGDIDEIHAELPDFHYAILRHDRPDTEIQARFSLPFVMAVCLVHGRLTGKHLADPRAAGEDIWKLIERTNIRQVVPRRPDMNFDPEQPDRLRVRLISGEVIEESCAFPEGSP
;
A
#
# COMPACT_ATOMS: atom_id res chain seq x y z
N ARG A 1 2.17 -15.72 -0.97
CA ARG A 1 0.80 -15.25 -1.22
C ARG A 1 0.79 -13.74 -1.12
N GLY A 2 0.28 -13.07 -2.15
CA GLY A 2 0.32 -11.61 -2.20
C GLY A 2 -0.77 -11.00 -1.32
N LEU A 3 -0.44 -9.90 -0.71
CA LEU A 3 -1.38 -9.09 0.06
C LEU A 3 -2.09 -8.14 -0.90
N GLY A 4 -3.42 -8.16 -0.96
CA GLY A 4 -4.18 -7.34 -1.90
C GLY A 4 -3.80 -5.86 -1.86
N ASP A 5 -3.72 -5.26 -0.69
CA ASP A 5 -3.34 -3.86 -0.54
C ASP A 5 -1.84 -3.60 -0.51
N VAL A 6 -0.99 -4.62 -0.33
CA VAL A 6 0.45 -4.42 -0.14
C VAL A 6 1.29 -5.24 -1.12
N TYR A 7 0.74 -6.26 -1.75
CA TYR A 7 1.48 -7.21 -2.58
C TYR A 7 2.27 -6.55 -3.70
N LYS A 8 1.66 -5.65 -4.44
CA LYS A 8 2.29 -4.88 -5.53
C LYS A 8 2.48 -3.41 -5.16
N ARG A 9 2.63 -3.11 -3.85
CA ARG A 9 2.78 -1.74 -3.31
C ARG A 9 1.59 -0.82 -3.61
N GLN A 10 0.37 -1.39 -3.68
CA GLN A 10 -0.88 -0.70 -3.99
C GLN A 10 -1.83 -0.75 -2.79
N HIS A 11 -2.83 0.14 -2.80
CA HIS A 11 -3.90 0.19 -1.81
C HIS A 11 -5.26 0.25 -2.53
N PRO A 12 -5.73 -0.86 -3.17
CA PRO A 12 -6.91 -0.85 -4.02
C PRO A 12 -8.16 -0.32 -3.33
N SER A 13 -8.42 -0.78 -2.10
CA SER A 13 -9.60 -0.36 -1.34
C SER A 13 -9.65 1.15 -1.08
N ALA A 14 -8.48 1.79 -0.91
CA ALA A 14 -8.40 3.24 -0.66
C ALA A 14 -8.81 4.10 -1.86
N VAL A 15 -8.89 3.51 -3.04
CA VAL A 15 -9.27 4.19 -4.28
C VAL A 15 -10.65 3.72 -4.75
N ILE A 16 -10.89 2.41 -4.76
CA ILE A 16 -12.10 1.82 -5.33
C ILE A 16 -13.33 2.17 -4.51
N TRP A 17 -13.31 1.99 -3.18
CA TRP A 17 -14.49 2.28 -2.35
C TRP A 17 -14.89 3.75 -2.37
N PRO A 18 -13.99 4.73 -2.25
CA PRO A 18 -14.36 6.14 -2.39
C PRO A 18 -15.01 6.47 -3.74
N ALA A 19 -14.52 5.86 -4.84
CA ALA A 19 -15.12 6.07 -6.15
C ALA A 19 -16.55 5.49 -6.23
N ILE A 20 -16.77 4.26 -5.72
CA ILE A 20 -18.10 3.64 -5.67
C ILE A 20 -19.04 4.44 -4.77
N TRP A 21 -18.60 4.92 -3.61
CA TRP A 21 -19.44 5.72 -2.70
C TRP A 21 -19.78 7.07 -3.30
N ALA A 22 -18.85 7.73 -3.98
CA ALA A 22 -19.13 8.97 -4.69
C ALA A 22 -20.15 8.75 -5.81
N LEU A 23 -20.05 7.64 -6.56
CA LEU A 23 -21.07 7.26 -7.54
C LEU A 23 -22.43 7.01 -6.88
N ALA A 24 -22.46 6.28 -5.75
CA ALA A 24 -23.69 5.96 -5.01
C ALA A 24 -24.39 7.22 -4.45
N ALA A 25 -23.67 8.32 -4.24
CA ALA A 25 -24.23 9.59 -3.82
C ALA A 25 -25.04 10.30 -4.94
N ILE A 26 -24.81 9.97 -6.21
CA ILE A 26 -25.44 10.62 -7.35
C ILE A 26 -26.39 9.70 -8.16
N ARG A 27 -26.30 8.38 -7.92
CA ARG A 27 -27.21 7.38 -8.53
C ARG A 27 -27.30 6.14 -7.65
N PRO A 28 -28.42 5.40 -7.69
CA PRO A 28 -28.55 4.16 -6.93
C PRO A 28 -27.49 3.13 -7.34
N VAL A 29 -26.84 2.54 -6.35
CA VAL A 29 -25.91 1.39 -6.47
C VAL A 29 -26.29 0.39 -5.40
N SER A 30 -26.67 -0.84 -5.78
CA SER A 30 -26.98 -1.88 -4.81
C SER A 30 -25.70 -2.45 -4.18
N GLY A 31 -25.84 -3.14 -3.05
CA GLY A 31 -24.69 -3.81 -2.41
C GLY A 31 -24.02 -4.84 -3.33
N ASP A 32 -24.81 -5.62 -4.08
CA ASP A 32 -24.29 -6.59 -5.06
C ASP A 32 -23.52 -5.88 -6.20
N GLN A 33 -24.06 -4.79 -6.73
CA GLN A 33 -23.37 -3.98 -7.73
C GLN A 33 -22.05 -3.41 -7.18
N ALA A 34 -22.04 -2.93 -5.94
CA ALA A 34 -20.84 -2.39 -5.31
C ALA A 34 -19.76 -3.44 -5.12
N LEU A 35 -20.11 -4.68 -4.72
CA LEU A 35 -19.17 -5.78 -4.56
C LEU A 35 -18.61 -6.23 -5.92
N ARG A 36 -19.43 -6.37 -6.95
CA ARG A 36 -18.95 -6.68 -8.32
C ARG A 36 -18.07 -5.58 -8.88
N ALA A 37 -18.42 -4.33 -8.64
CA ALA A 37 -17.63 -3.17 -9.03
C ALA A 37 -16.26 -3.19 -8.33
N TYR A 38 -16.25 -3.48 -7.03
CA TYR A 38 -15.00 -3.62 -6.28
C TYR A 38 -14.11 -4.71 -6.88
N ALA A 39 -14.66 -5.89 -7.19
CA ALA A 39 -13.94 -6.99 -7.80
C ALA A 39 -13.33 -6.60 -9.16
N ALA A 40 -14.10 -5.92 -10.02
CA ALA A 40 -13.61 -5.44 -11.32
C ALA A 40 -12.47 -4.43 -11.19
N GLY A 41 -12.60 -3.47 -10.27
CA GLY A 41 -11.54 -2.51 -10.00
C GLY A 41 -10.30 -3.14 -9.40
N PHE A 42 -10.47 -4.10 -8.51
CA PHE A 42 -9.36 -4.85 -7.90
C PHE A 42 -8.61 -5.68 -8.96
N GLU A 43 -9.32 -6.43 -9.81
CA GLU A 43 -8.75 -7.18 -10.93
C GLU A 43 -7.90 -6.26 -11.82
N THR A 44 -8.45 -5.11 -12.23
CA THR A 44 -7.75 -4.14 -13.07
C THR A 44 -6.45 -3.64 -12.43
N ILE A 45 -6.50 -3.22 -11.15
CA ILE A 45 -5.30 -2.76 -10.44
C ILE A 45 -4.27 -3.88 -10.32
N ALA A 46 -4.73 -5.08 -10.01
CA ALA A 46 -3.87 -6.23 -9.81
C ALA A 46 -3.13 -6.61 -11.10
N ARG A 47 -3.84 -6.77 -12.20
CA ARG A 47 -3.24 -7.15 -13.50
C ARG A 47 -2.33 -6.05 -14.06
N LEU A 48 -2.74 -4.80 -14.02
CA LEU A 48 -1.83 -3.69 -14.36
C LEU A 48 -0.59 -3.67 -13.45
N GLY A 49 -0.76 -3.98 -12.17
CA GLY A 49 0.36 -4.10 -11.24
C GLY A 49 1.33 -5.22 -11.62
N GLU A 50 0.86 -6.35 -12.11
CA GLU A 50 1.72 -7.43 -12.63
C GLU A 50 2.52 -6.97 -13.85
N ALA A 51 1.89 -6.23 -14.75
CA ALA A 51 2.52 -5.72 -15.95
C ALA A 51 3.65 -4.71 -15.66
N VAL A 52 3.44 -3.78 -14.73
CA VAL A 52 4.34 -2.62 -14.59
C VAL A 52 5.22 -2.61 -13.34
N ASN A 53 4.84 -3.28 -12.25
CA ASN A 53 5.65 -3.28 -11.04
C ASN A 53 6.74 -4.38 -11.11
N PHE A 54 7.93 -4.18 -10.55
CA PHE A 54 8.33 -3.05 -9.68
C PHE A 54 9.02 -1.89 -10.42
N ASP A 55 9.26 -1.98 -11.71
CA ASP A 55 9.92 -0.92 -12.50
C ASP A 55 9.21 0.42 -12.33
N HIS A 56 7.90 0.42 -12.44
CA HIS A 56 7.04 1.57 -12.21
C HIS A 56 7.27 2.22 -10.83
N TYR A 57 7.25 1.43 -9.76
CA TYR A 57 7.44 1.94 -8.40
C TYR A 57 8.87 2.45 -8.17
N ASN A 58 9.87 1.73 -8.66
CA ASN A 58 11.28 2.10 -8.51
C ASN A 58 11.64 3.39 -9.27
N ARG A 59 10.86 3.77 -10.28
CA ARG A 59 10.93 5.07 -10.96
C ARG A 59 10.31 6.22 -10.16
N GLY A 60 9.74 5.94 -8.99
CA GLY A 60 9.16 6.93 -8.09
C GLY A 60 7.67 7.18 -8.29
N TRP A 61 6.96 6.35 -9.06
CA TRP A 61 5.52 6.45 -9.18
C TRP A 61 4.81 5.86 -7.94
N HIS A 62 3.75 6.50 -7.50
CA HIS A 62 2.88 5.95 -6.46
C HIS A 62 1.83 5.02 -7.07
N SER A 63 2.07 3.71 -7.02
CA SER A 63 1.21 2.71 -7.66
C SER A 63 -0.27 2.81 -7.27
N THR A 64 -0.58 3.17 -6.01
CA THR A 64 -1.95 3.40 -5.55
C THR A 64 -2.65 4.50 -6.36
N ALA A 65 -1.93 5.56 -6.73
CA ALA A 65 -2.50 6.67 -7.48
C ALA A 65 -2.62 6.32 -8.96
N THR A 66 -1.54 5.86 -9.57
CA THR A 66 -1.49 5.66 -11.02
C THR A 66 -2.33 4.49 -11.50
N LEU A 67 -2.17 3.31 -10.86
CA LEU A 67 -2.97 2.12 -11.20
C LEU A 67 -4.39 2.23 -10.65
N GLY A 68 -4.52 2.92 -9.50
CA GLY A 68 -5.81 3.15 -8.87
C GLY A 68 -6.79 3.94 -9.72
N ALA A 69 -6.31 4.88 -10.54
CA ALA A 69 -7.18 5.62 -11.46
C ALA A 69 -7.89 4.69 -12.46
N ALA A 70 -7.13 3.75 -13.07
CA ALA A 70 -7.71 2.73 -13.95
C ALA A 70 -8.67 1.79 -13.20
N GLY A 71 -8.29 1.35 -11.99
CA GLY A 71 -9.15 0.50 -11.17
C GLY A 71 -10.43 1.18 -10.71
N ALA A 72 -10.37 2.47 -10.38
CA ALA A 72 -11.57 3.26 -10.05
C ALA A 72 -12.48 3.44 -11.27
N ALA A 73 -11.90 3.62 -12.48
CA ALA A 73 -12.66 3.68 -13.72
C ALA A 73 -13.36 2.35 -14.03
N ALA A 74 -12.63 1.23 -13.89
CA ALA A 74 -13.20 -0.10 -14.08
C ALA A 74 -14.32 -0.39 -13.06
N ALA A 75 -14.09 -0.06 -11.79
CA ALA A 75 -15.10 -0.23 -10.74
C ALA A 75 -16.37 0.59 -11.01
N THR A 76 -16.22 1.89 -11.25
CA THR A 76 -17.37 2.76 -11.50
C THR A 76 -18.05 2.44 -12.82
N GLY A 77 -17.27 2.10 -13.87
CA GLY A 77 -17.79 1.60 -15.14
C GLY A 77 -18.63 0.32 -14.97
N ALA A 78 -18.15 -0.65 -14.19
CA ALA A 78 -18.90 -1.87 -13.88
C ALA A 78 -20.18 -1.59 -13.11
N ALA A 79 -20.13 -0.70 -12.08
CA ALA A 79 -21.34 -0.26 -11.37
C ALA A 79 -22.33 0.47 -12.28
N MET A 80 -21.84 1.17 -13.30
CA MET A 80 -22.65 1.85 -14.30
C MET A 80 -23.09 0.93 -15.45
N GLN A 81 -22.63 -0.32 -15.47
CA GLN A 81 -22.92 -1.32 -16.51
C GLN A 81 -22.47 -0.85 -17.91
N LEU A 82 -21.29 -0.26 -18.01
CA LEU A 82 -20.72 0.13 -19.29
C LEU A 82 -20.44 -1.12 -20.14
N ASP A 83 -20.68 -1.03 -21.44
CA ASP A 83 -20.24 -2.00 -22.41
C ASP A 83 -18.71 -1.99 -22.58
N GLY A 84 -18.15 -2.93 -23.35
CA GLY A 84 -16.71 -3.09 -23.53
C GLY A 84 -16.04 -1.83 -24.07
N ASP A 85 -16.62 -1.19 -25.08
CA ASP A 85 -16.04 -0.01 -25.73
C ASP A 85 -16.01 1.19 -24.78
N ARG A 86 -17.09 1.41 -24.06
CA ARG A 86 -17.17 2.46 -23.04
C ARG A 86 -16.26 2.16 -21.83
N MET A 87 -16.14 0.90 -21.45
CA MET A 87 -15.20 0.50 -20.40
C MET A 87 -13.74 0.78 -20.82
N ALA A 88 -13.36 0.41 -22.04
CA ALA A 88 -12.03 0.72 -22.58
C ALA A 88 -11.79 2.24 -22.63
N ALA A 89 -12.78 3.02 -23.09
CA ALA A 89 -12.72 4.47 -23.06
C ALA A 89 -12.54 5.04 -21.65
N ALA A 90 -13.32 4.52 -20.66
CA ALA A 90 -13.22 4.95 -19.26
C ALA A 90 -11.82 4.70 -18.67
N ILE A 91 -11.28 3.50 -18.89
CA ILE A 91 -9.92 3.15 -18.44
C ILE A 91 -8.88 4.02 -19.15
N GLY A 92 -8.98 4.21 -20.48
CA GLY A 92 -8.06 5.05 -21.24
C GLY A 92 -8.05 6.51 -20.80
N LEU A 93 -9.22 7.08 -20.54
CA LEU A 93 -9.35 8.45 -20.00
C LEU A 93 -8.74 8.56 -18.58
N ALA A 94 -8.91 7.53 -17.74
CA ALA A 94 -8.33 7.50 -16.40
C ALA A 94 -6.80 7.37 -16.45
N LEU A 95 -6.26 6.54 -17.34
CA LEU A 95 -4.81 6.41 -17.55
C LEU A 95 -4.16 7.71 -18.01
N THR A 96 -4.87 8.53 -18.80
CA THR A 96 -4.41 9.86 -19.23
C THR A 96 -4.22 10.82 -18.04
N GLN A 97 -5.03 10.70 -17.00
CA GLN A 97 -4.95 11.50 -15.76
C GLN A 97 -4.06 10.87 -14.69
N ALA A 98 -3.65 9.60 -14.85
CA ALA A 98 -2.97 8.80 -13.85
C ALA A 98 -1.61 9.40 -13.46
N SER A 99 -1.54 10.00 -12.29
CA SER A 99 -0.35 10.62 -11.73
C SER A 99 -0.25 10.37 -10.21
N GLY A 100 0.96 10.59 -9.67
CA GLY A 100 1.26 10.47 -8.24
C GLY A 100 2.71 10.05 -8.03
N TYR A 101 3.37 10.69 -7.04
CA TYR A 101 4.80 10.56 -6.82
C TYR A 101 5.10 10.05 -5.43
N ALA A 102 6.03 9.09 -5.33
CA ALA A 102 6.51 8.53 -4.07
C ALA A 102 7.22 9.59 -3.19
N GLU A 103 7.73 10.67 -3.79
CA GLU A 103 8.34 11.78 -3.05
C GLU A 103 7.36 12.46 -2.08
N GLN A 104 6.06 12.30 -2.29
CA GLN A 104 5.01 12.78 -1.38
C GLN A 104 4.77 11.88 -0.15
N PHE A 105 5.50 10.78 -0.02
CA PHE A 105 5.34 9.91 1.16
C PHE A 105 5.80 10.63 2.43
N GLY A 106 5.03 10.45 3.52
CA GLY A 106 5.23 11.21 4.75
C GLY A 106 4.57 12.59 4.78
N SER A 107 3.85 12.99 3.71
CA SER A 107 3.06 14.22 3.66
C SER A 107 1.55 13.93 3.58
N VAL A 108 0.72 14.95 3.84
CA VAL A 108 -0.75 14.88 3.65
C VAL A 108 -1.16 14.62 2.20
N VAL A 109 -0.29 14.89 1.24
CA VAL A 109 -0.55 14.69 -0.19
C VAL A 109 -0.61 13.20 -0.55
N LYS A 110 0.12 12.33 0.16
CA LYS A 110 0.08 10.89 -0.12
C LYS A 110 -1.34 10.30 -0.05
N PRO A 111 -2.13 10.45 1.03
CA PRO A 111 -3.52 9.98 1.03
C PRO A 111 -4.41 10.73 0.03
N MET A 112 -4.15 12.02 -0.24
CA MET A 112 -4.89 12.77 -1.26
C MET A 112 -4.70 12.18 -2.67
N GLN A 113 -3.53 11.64 -2.99
CA GLN A 113 -3.29 10.98 -4.29
C GLN A 113 -4.25 9.82 -4.53
N ALA A 114 -4.64 9.06 -3.49
CA ALA A 114 -5.67 8.02 -3.62
C ALA A 114 -7.05 8.61 -3.90
N GLY A 115 -7.40 9.73 -3.26
CA GLY A 115 -8.63 10.48 -3.54
C GLY A 115 -8.67 11.07 -4.95
N PHE A 116 -7.54 11.59 -5.44
CA PHE A 116 -7.43 12.06 -6.82
C PHE A 116 -7.66 10.91 -7.82
N ALA A 117 -7.04 9.75 -7.61
CA ALA A 117 -7.25 8.58 -8.44
C ALA A 117 -8.72 8.11 -8.44
N ALA A 118 -9.38 8.12 -7.29
CA ALA A 118 -10.81 7.80 -7.18
C ALA A 118 -11.68 8.78 -7.98
N ARG A 119 -11.42 10.09 -7.84
CA ARG A 119 -12.09 11.15 -8.62
C ARG A 119 -11.87 10.97 -10.11
N ASP A 120 -10.60 10.75 -10.52
CA ASP A 120 -10.22 10.66 -11.93
C ASP A 120 -10.84 9.43 -12.59
N GLY A 121 -10.91 8.29 -11.90
CA GLY A 121 -11.59 7.10 -12.38
C GLY A 121 -13.08 7.29 -12.53
N LEU A 122 -13.77 7.85 -11.51
CA LEU A 122 -15.21 8.12 -11.58
C LEU A 122 -15.52 9.10 -12.70
N SER A 123 -14.80 10.23 -12.80
CA SER A 123 -15.03 11.22 -13.85
C SER A 123 -14.80 10.63 -15.25
N SER A 124 -13.80 9.75 -15.42
CA SER A 124 -13.53 9.07 -16.68
C SER A 124 -14.67 8.13 -17.09
N ALA A 125 -15.24 7.37 -16.15
CA ALA A 125 -16.41 6.53 -16.43
C ALA A 125 -17.65 7.38 -16.82
N MET A 126 -17.85 8.54 -16.18
CA MET A 126 -18.92 9.46 -16.55
C MET A 126 -18.68 10.08 -17.95
N MET A 127 -17.45 10.49 -18.27
CA MET A 127 -17.10 11.00 -19.59
C MET A 127 -17.31 9.94 -20.68
N ALA A 128 -16.92 8.70 -20.45
CA ALA A 128 -17.15 7.60 -21.39
C ALA A 128 -18.64 7.32 -21.59
N THR A 129 -19.46 7.43 -20.53
CA THR A 129 -20.94 7.37 -20.63
C THR A 129 -21.48 8.46 -21.55
N ALA A 130 -20.88 9.65 -21.53
CA ALA A 130 -21.25 10.77 -22.38
C ALA A 130 -20.71 10.65 -23.83
N GLY A 131 -20.02 9.55 -24.17
CA GLY A 131 -19.52 9.26 -25.50
C GLY A 131 -18.10 9.77 -25.77
N LEU A 132 -17.35 10.23 -24.74
CA LEU A 132 -15.93 10.54 -24.92
C LEU A 132 -15.15 9.23 -25.02
N ALA A 133 -14.25 9.16 -26.03
CA ALA A 133 -13.32 8.07 -26.21
C ALA A 133 -11.92 8.64 -26.47
N GLY A 134 -10.91 7.86 -26.14
CA GLY A 134 -9.51 8.16 -26.40
C GLY A 134 -8.95 7.32 -27.56
N ASN A 135 -7.62 7.31 -27.66
CA ASN A 135 -6.91 6.43 -28.58
C ASN A 135 -6.73 5.05 -27.93
N ASP A 136 -6.98 3.99 -28.68
CA ASP A 136 -6.90 2.59 -28.21
C ASP A 136 -5.49 2.21 -27.74
N GLY A 137 -4.43 2.78 -28.33
CA GLY A 137 -3.04 2.54 -27.92
C GLY A 137 -2.58 3.22 -26.62
N ILE A 138 -3.50 3.79 -25.82
CA ILE A 138 -3.11 4.48 -24.57
C ILE A 138 -2.44 3.55 -23.55
N LEU A 139 -2.78 2.27 -23.53
CA LEU A 139 -2.22 1.29 -22.62
C LEU A 139 -0.88 0.74 -23.12
N ASP A 140 -0.86 0.23 -24.35
CA ASP A 140 0.17 -0.63 -24.94
C ASP A 140 1.02 0.02 -26.05
N GLY A 141 0.66 1.22 -26.52
CA GLY A 141 1.42 1.93 -27.54
C GLY A 141 2.82 2.34 -27.06
N GLU A 142 3.74 2.57 -28.02
CA GLU A 142 5.12 3.02 -27.74
C GLU A 142 5.21 4.28 -26.86
N ARG A 143 4.20 5.13 -26.89
CA ARG A 143 4.04 6.31 -26.04
C ARG A 143 2.86 6.17 -25.06
N GLY A 144 2.44 4.92 -24.81
CA GLY A 144 1.36 4.57 -23.90
C GLY A 144 1.81 4.45 -22.44
N PHE A 145 0.84 4.09 -21.61
CA PHE A 145 1.01 4.05 -20.15
C PHE A 145 2.14 3.09 -19.72
N VAL A 146 2.16 1.86 -20.23
CA VAL A 146 3.16 0.84 -19.83
C VAL A 146 4.56 1.29 -20.24
N ALA A 147 4.75 1.70 -21.48
CA ALA A 147 6.05 2.15 -21.99
C ALA A 147 6.61 3.33 -21.20
N LEU A 148 5.79 4.35 -20.95
CA LEU A 148 6.23 5.56 -20.25
C LEU A 148 6.40 5.36 -18.74
N LYS A 149 5.55 4.56 -18.10
CA LYS A 149 5.56 4.40 -16.64
C LYS A 149 6.52 3.29 -16.17
N ALA A 150 6.67 2.21 -16.93
CA ALA A 150 7.58 1.11 -16.58
C ALA A 150 8.85 1.07 -17.45
N GLY A 151 8.79 1.53 -18.69
CA GLY A 151 9.89 1.49 -19.66
C GLY A 151 10.13 0.13 -20.29
N THR A 152 9.54 -0.91 -19.72
CA THR A 152 9.54 -2.32 -20.16
C THR A 152 8.24 -2.96 -19.69
N GLY A 153 7.92 -4.14 -20.13
CA GLY A 153 6.81 -4.90 -19.56
C GLY A 153 5.65 -5.18 -20.52
N MET A 154 5.84 -4.98 -21.81
CA MET A 154 4.81 -5.35 -22.81
C MET A 154 4.50 -6.84 -22.76
N ASP A 155 5.53 -7.71 -22.75
CA ASP A 155 5.34 -9.16 -22.60
C ASP A 155 4.60 -9.53 -21.30
N ARG A 156 4.84 -8.76 -20.23
CA ARG A 156 4.13 -8.93 -18.94
C ARG A 156 2.70 -8.42 -19.01
N LEU A 157 2.42 -7.40 -19.82
CA LEU A 157 1.06 -6.90 -20.02
C LEU A 157 0.21 -7.95 -20.72
N ASP A 158 0.70 -8.54 -21.81
CA ASP A 158 0.00 -9.59 -22.55
C ASP A 158 -0.32 -10.77 -21.61
N ALA A 159 0.68 -11.25 -20.85
CA ALA A 159 0.49 -12.30 -19.87
C ALA A 159 -0.51 -11.93 -18.76
N ALA A 160 -0.52 -10.68 -18.31
CA ALA A 160 -1.45 -10.20 -17.30
C ALA A 160 -2.88 -10.07 -17.83
N ILE A 161 -3.04 -9.70 -19.11
CA ILE A 161 -4.34 -9.66 -19.80
C ILE A 161 -4.86 -11.07 -20.00
N ASP A 162 -4.04 -12.01 -20.48
CA ASP A 162 -4.40 -13.41 -20.66
C ASP A 162 -4.81 -14.09 -19.34
N ALA A 163 -4.23 -13.66 -18.23
CA ALA A 163 -4.56 -14.13 -16.88
C ALA A 163 -5.81 -13.48 -16.28
N MET A 164 -6.46 -12.55 -16.98
CA MET A 164 -7.65 -11.84 -16.50
C MET A 164 -8.86 -12.78 -16.49
N ASP A 165 -9.15 -13.34 -15.33
CA ASP A 165 -10.25 -14.31 -15.12
C ASP A 165 -11.27 -13.86 -14.08
N GLY A 166 -11.16 -12.63 -13.58
CA GLY A 166 -12.01 -12.07 -12.53
C GLY A 166 -11.71 -12.60 -11.13
N ARG A 167 -10.61 -13.35 -10.93
CA ARG A 167 -10.29 -14.07 -9.69
C ARG A 167 -9.10 -13.50 -8.92
N ALA A 168 -8.66 -12.30 -9.23
CA ALA A 168 -7.54 -11.68 -8.52
C ALA A 168 -7.76 -11.59 -6.99
N LEU A 169 -9.00 -11.38 -6.55
CA LEU A 169 -9.35 -11.40 -5.12
C LEU A 169 -9.14 -12.79 -4.50
N ASP A 170 -9.47 -13.86 -5.19
CA ASP A 170 -9.26 -15.24 -4.71
C ASP A 170 -7.76 -15.59 -4.72
N GLN A 171 -7.02 -15.09 -5.69
CA GLN A 171 -5.60 -15.39 -5.86
C GLN A 171 -4.73 -14.66 -4.82
N TRP A 172 -5.05 -13.42 -4.50
CA TRP A 172 -4.19 -12.58 -3.67
C TRP A 172 -4.81 -12.12 -2.36
N GLY A 173 -6.12 -12.12 -2.24
CA GLY A 173 -6.83 -11.65 -1.07
C GLY A 173 -6.70 -10.15 -0.84
N VAL A 174 -7.24 -9.68 0.26
CA VAL A 174 -7.11 -8.30 0.75
C VAL A 174 -6.43 -8.32 2.10
N ALA A 175 -5.30 -7.64 2.24
CA ALA A 175 -4.66 -7.46 3.53
C ALA A 175 -5.42 -6.42 4.37
N ILE A 176 -5.68 -6.76 5.62
CA ILE A 176 -6.28 -5.84 6.59
C ILE A 176 -5.15 -5.27 7.45
N LYS A 177 -4.94 -3.95 7.37
CA LYS A 177 -3.98 -3.28 8.24
C LYS A 177 -4.49 -3.22 9.68
N LEU A 178 -3.79 -3.87 10.59
CA LEU A 178 -4.11 -3.81 12.02
C LEU A 178 -3.53 -2.56 12.69
N TYR A 179 -2.50 -1.97 12.09
CA TYR A 179 -1.88 -0.75 12.60
C TYR A 179 -2.13 0.43 11.66
N PRO A 180 -2.44 1.63 12.18
CA PRO A 180 -2.67 2.82 11.38
C PRO A 180 -1.37 3.46 10.86
N SER A 181 -0.43 2.65 10.38
CA SER A 181 0.90 3.04 9.92
C SER A 181 1.22 2.48 8.53
N CYS A 182 2.39 2.78 8.01
CA CYS A 182 2.90 2.17 6.78
C CYS A 182 3.04 0.66 6.98
N SER A 183 2.61 -0.15 6.01
CA SER A 183 2.66 -1.61 6.10
C SER A 183 4.06 -2.18 6.32
N TYR A 184 5.10 -1.44 5.92
CA TYR A 184 6.49 -1.84 6.16
C TYR A 184 6.92 -1.73 7.64
N THR A 185 6.10 -1.11 8.51
CA THR A 185 6.31 -1.16 9.96
C THR A 185 5.65 -2.37 10.62
N HIS A 186 4.67 -3.03 9.96
CA HIS A 186 3.76 -3.96 10.62
C HIS A 186 4.46 -5.23 11.11
N ARG A 187 5.40 -5.80 10.34
CA ARG A 187 6.15 -7.00 10.76
C ARG A 187 6.91 -6.77 12.07
N LEU A 188 7.59 -5.62 12.17
CA LEU A 188 8.32 -5.25 13.39
C LEU A 188 7.40 -4.73 14.51
N ALA A 189 6.23 -4.20 14.18
CA ALA A 189 5.19 -3.89 15.16
C ALA A 189 4.64 -5.17 15.82
N ASP A 190 4.37 -6.23 15.04
CA ASP A 190 3.96 -7.53 15.56
C ASP A 190 5.03 -8.14 16.47
N CYS A 191 6.30 -8.08 16.06
CA CYS A 191 7.43 -8.50 16.90
C CYS A 191 7.47 -7.69 18.21
N ALA A 192 7.32 -6.37 18.14
CA ALA A 192 7.33 -5.50 19.32
C ALA A 192 6.15 -5.77 20.28
N VAL A 193 4.95 -6.02 19.75
CA VAL A 193 3.78 -6.43 20.54
C VAL A 193 4.01 -7.80 21.18
N ALA A 194 4.66 -8.74 20.52
CA ALA A 194 4.99 -10.04 21.10
C ALA A 194 6.01 -9.89 22.22
N LEU A 195 7.07 -9.10 22.01
CA LEU A 195 8.12 -8.86 23.02
C LEU A 195 7.62 -8.07 24.22
N SER A 196 6.67 -7.12 24.05
CA SER A 196 6.09 -6.37 25.18
C SER A 196 5.34 -7.24 26.21
N LYS A 197 5.03 -8.50 25.85
CA LYS A 197 4.44 -9.48 26.78
C LYS A 197 5.50 -10.25 27.57
N ARG A 198 6.79 -10.07 27.24
CA ARG A 198 7.92 -10.84 27.79
C ARG A 198 8.90 -9.98 28.58
N CYS A 199 8.84 -8.66 28.46
CA CYS A 199 9.68 -7.72 29.22
C CYS A 199 8.94 -6.41 29.45
N GLU A 200 9.36 -5.69 30.49
CA GLU A 200 8.91 -4.32 30.70
C GLU A 200 9.78 -3.35 29.88
N ALA A 201 9.18 -2.29 29.35
CA ALA A 201 9.88 -1.31 28.53
C ALA A 201 11.05 -0.65 29.26
N GLY A 202 10.94 -0.47 30.58
CA GLY A 202 11.99 0.09 31.44
C GLY A 202 13.25 -0.78 31.55
N ASP A 203 13.13 -2.08 31.33
CA ASP A 203 14.23 -3.03 31.42
C ASP A 203 15.02 -3.17 30.11
N ILE A 204 14.58 -2.52 29.06
CA ILE A 204 15.22 -2.58 27.73
C ILE A 204 16.46 -1.69 27.71
N ASP A 205 17.62 -2.28 27.45
CA ASP A 205 18.90 -1.59 27.28
C ASP A 205 19.18 -1.23 25.83
N GLU A 206 18.89 -2.14 24.89
CA GLU A 206 19.18 -1.96 23.48
C GLU A 206 18.19 -2.71 22.57
N ILE A 207 17.84 -2.11 21.44
CA ILE A 207 16.92 -2.66 20.44
C ILE A 207 17.67 -2.78 19.10
N HIS A 208 17.63 -3.96 18.48
CA HIS A 208 18.13 -4.21 17.15
C HIS A 208 17.00 -4.69 16.23
N ALA A 209 16.70 -3.90 15.20
CA ALA A 209 15.72 -4.24 14.19
C ALA A 209 16.41 -4.55 12.86
N GLU A 210 15.98 -5.61 12.18
CA GLU A 210 16.48 -5.99 10.86
C GLU A 210 15.33 -6.07 9.88
N LEU A 211 15.45 -5.35 8.75
CA LEU A 211 14.44 -5.32 7.69
C LEU A 211 15.09 -5.03 6.32
N PRO A 212 14.42 -5.31 5.19
CA PRO A 212 14.90 -4.94 3.86
C PRO A 212 15.16 -3.44 3.69
N ASP A 213 16.24 -3.10 3.00
CA ASP A 213 16.67 -1.73 2.73
C ASP A 213 15.59 -0.89 2.02
N PHE A 214 14.88 -1.47 1.05
CA PHE A 214 13.80 -0.77 0.34
C PHE A 214 12.56 -0.50 1.21
N HIS A 215 12.33 -1.28 2.28
CA HIS A 215 11.32 -0.96 3.29
C HIS A 215 11.73 0.27 4.08
N TYR A 216 12.98 0.27 4.58
CA TYR A 216 13.47 1.38 5.38
C TYR A 216 13.58 2.69 4.59
N ALA A 217 13.93 2.62 3.30
CA ALA A 217 13.96 3.79 2.42
C ALA A 217 12.63 4.55 2.33
N ILE A 218 11.51 3.91 2.64
CA ILE A 218 10.17 4.53 2.72
C ILE A 218 9.88 5.08 4.12
N LEU A 219 10.53 4.53 5.17
CA LEU A 219 10.29 4.86 6.58
C LEU A 219 11.28 5.95 7.04
N ARG A 220 11.19 7.14 6.43
CA ARG A 220 12.21 8.21 6.46
C ARG A 220 12.27 9.05 7.75
N HIS A 221 11.43 8.76 8.74
CA HIS A 221 11.26 9.62 9.91
C HIS A 221 11.65 8.90 11.20
N ASP A 222 12.93 8.97 11.59
CA ASP A 222 13.37 8.34 12.83
C ASP A 222 12.83 9.05 14.08
N ARG A 223 12.72 10.38 14.02
CA ARG A 223 12.13 11.22 15.08
C ARG A 223 10.96 12.05 14.51
N PRO A 224 9.75 11.52 14.56
CA PRO A 224 8.60 12.18 13.95
C PRO A 224 8.11 13.36 14.79
N ASP A 225 7.75 14.47 14.11
CA ASP A 225 7.15 15.67 14.70
C ASP A 225 5.64 15.77 14.48
N THR A 226 5.11 15.01 13.52
CA THR A 226 3.70 15.06 13.14
C THR A 226 3.10 13.67 13.06
N GLU A 227 1.76 13.57 13.15
CA GLU A 227 1.02 12.31 12.98
C GLU A 227 1.42 11.56 11.71
N ILE A 228 1.55 12.28 10.60
CA ILE A 228 1.87 11.66 9.30
C ILE A 228 3.29 11.12 9.30
N GLN A 229 4.25 11.84 9.86
CA GLN A 229 5.61 11.34 10.02
C GLN A 229 5.66 10.11 10.94
N ALA A 230 4.90 10.12 12.04
CA ALA A 230 4.82 8.98 12.96
C ALA A 230 4.31 7.69 12.27
N ARG A 231 3.41 7.82 11.30
CA ARG A 231 2.93 6.69 10.47
C ARG A 231 4.02 6.07 9.59
N PHE A 232 5.13 6.78 9.37
CA PHE A 232 6.30 6.37 8.58
C PHE A 232 7.58 6.31 9.41
N SER A 233 7.46 6.25 10.73
CA SER A 233 8.59 6.13 11.66
C SER A 233 8.63 4.71 12.23
N LEU A 234 9.60 3.92 11.80
CA LEU A 234 9.78 2.57 12.34
C LEU A 234 10.20 2.59 13.81
N PRO A 235 11.19 3.39 14.25
CA PRO A 235 11.58 3.44 15.66
C PRO A 235 10.42 3.84 16.58
N PHE A 236 9.63 4.83 16.16
CA PHE A 236 8.47 5.30 16.93
C PHE A 236 7.40 4.21 17.06
N VAL A 237 7.05 3.54 15.95
CA VAL A 237 6.06 2.45 15.94
C VAL A 237 6.49 1.31 16.86
N MET A 238 7.76 0.88 16.77
CA MET A 238 8.28 -0.19 17.64
C MET A 238 8.28 0.23 19.12
N ALA A 239 8.75 1.43 19.43
CA ALA A 239 8.78 1.94 20.81
C ALA A 239 7.37 2.00 21.42
N VAL A 240 6.39 2.53 20.68
CA VAL A 240 4.98 2.55 21.12
C VAL A 240 4.44 1.14 21.35
N CYS A 241 4.75 0.19 20.47
CA CYS A 241 4.32 -1.21 20.62
C CYS A 241 4.99 -1.89 21.82
N LEU A 242 6.27 -1.63 22.09
CA LEU A 242 6.99 -2.16 23.26
C LEU A 242 6.43 -1.61 24.58
N VAL A 243 6.10 -0.31 24.63
CA VAL A 243 5.57 0.34 25.85
C VAL A 243 4.10 -0.03 26.10
N HIS A 244 3.26 -0.02 25.06
CA HIS A 244 1.81 -0.12 25.21
C HIS A 244 1.23 -1.47 24.79
N GLY A 245 2.01 -2.39 24.22
CA GLY A 245 1.54 -3.67 23.67
C GLY A 245 0.58 -3.51 22.49
N ARG A 246 0.48 -2.32 21.89
CA ARG A 246 -0.41 -2.00 20.77
C ARG A 246 -0.06 -0.67 20.12
N LEU A 247 -0.48 -0.49 18.87
CA LEU A 247 -0.45 0.81 18.19
C LEU A 247 -1.86 1.22 17.77
N THR A 248 -2.28 2.43 18.14
CA THR A 248 -3.57 3.02 17.75
C THR A 248 -3.38 4.41 17.14
N GLY A 249 -4.41 4.94 16.47
CA GLY A 249 -4.37 6.31 15.94
C GLY A 249 -4.10 7.37 17.01
N LYS A 250 -4.53 7.14 18.25
CA LYS A 250 -4.27 8.06 19.39
C LYS A 250 -2.78 8.20 19.69
N HIS A 251 -2.01 7.11 19.58
CA HIS A 251 -0.56 7.11 19.83
C HIS A 251 0.21 7.90 18.74
N LEU A 252 -0.36 8.02 17.56
CA LEU A 252 0.26 8.71 16.41
C LEU A 252 -0.15 10.18 16.32
N ALA A 253 -1.26 10.58 16.94
CA ALA A 253 -1.90 11.89 16.74
C ALA A 253 -0.98 13.07 17.08
N ASP A 254 -0.20 12.96 18.17
CA ASP A 254 0.84 13.94 18.52
C ASP A 254 2.08 13.19 19.04
N PRO A 255 3.01 12.85 18.17
CA PRO A 255 4.21 12.11 18.58
C PRO A 255 5.10 12.90 19.56
N ARG A 256 5.08 14.25 19.51
CA ARG A 256 5.87 15.09 20.45
C ARG A 256 5.36 15.01 21.88
N ALA A 257 4.08 14.68 22.07
CA ALA A 257 3.49 14.44 23.39
C ALA A 257 3.70 12.99 23.89
N ALA A 258 4.43 12.15 23.13
CA ALA A 258 4.78 10.81 23.56
C ALA A 258 5.63 10.84 24.85
N GLY A 259 5.44 9.83 25.71
CA GLY A 259 6.18 9.72 26.96
C GLY A 259 7.71 9.63 26.76
N GLU A 260 8.44 10.03 27.79
CA GLU A 260 9.92 10.00 27.78
C GLU A 260 10.46 8.58 27.57
N ASP A 261 9.76 7.56 28.04
CA ASP A 261 10.05 6.15 27.84
C ASP A 261 10.09 5.76 26.35
N ILE A 262 9.16 6.25 25.55
CA ILE A 262 9.15 6.02 24.08
C ILE A 262 10.38 6.63 23.43
N TRP A 263 10.72 7.87 23.78
CA TRP A 263 11.89 8.56 23.22
C TRP A 263 13.21 7.90 23.60
N LYS A 264 13.32 7.40 24.85
CA LYS A 264 14.48 6.62 25.31
C LYS A 264 14.65 5.33 24.52
N LEU A 265 13.57 4.63 24.20
CA LEU A 265 13.63 3.42 23.38
C LEU A 265 14.05 3.73 21.95
N ILE A 266 13.57 4.84 21.37
CA ILE A 266 14.00 5.29 20.04
C ILE A 266 15.51 5.52 20.01
N GLU A 267 16.07 6.18 21.03
CA GLU A 267 17.51 6.46 21.13
C GLU A 267 18.36 5.18 21.31
N ARG A 268 17.77 4.11 21.84
CA ARG A 268 18.40 2.80 22.00
C ARG A 268 18.19 1.86 20.82
N THR A 269 17.54 2.34 19.75
CA THR A 269 17.20 1.52 18.59
C THR A 269 18.27 1.60 17.50
N ASN A 270 18.80 0.44 17.13
CA ASN A 270 19.71 0.23 16.02
C ASN A 270 18.98 -0.49 14.88
N ILE A 271 18.98 0.09 13.68
CA ILE A 271 18.35 -0.48 12.51
C ILE A 271 19.39 -1.01 11.54
N ARG A 272 19.32 -2.29 11.26
CA ARG A 272 20.13 -2.97 10.25
C ARG A 272 19.30 -3.19 9.00
N GLN A 273 19.72 -2.56 7.93
CA GLN A 273 19.15 -2.77 6.60
C GLN A 273 19.79 -3.98 5.94
N VAL A 274 18.98 -4.85 5.34
CA VAL A 274 19.46 -6.04 4.63
C VAL A 274 19.04 -6.00 3.17
N VAL A 275 19.90 -6.52 2.30
CA VAL A 275 19.58 -6.68 0.88
C VAL A 275 18.51 -7.74 0.74
N PRO A 276 17.38 -7.47 0.04
CA PRO A 276 16.32 -8.45 -0.12
C PRO A 276 16.77 -9.61 -1.01
N ARG A 277 16.48 -10.84 -0.59
CA ARG A 277 16.70 -12.05 -1.41
C ARG A 277 15.76 -12.07 -2.63
N ARG A 278 14.54 -11.59 -2.43
CA ARG A 278 13.47 -11.53 -3.43
C ARG A 278 12.99 -10.06 -3.58
N PRO A 279 13.71 -9.23 -4.36
CA PRO A 279 13.33 -7.82 -4.57
C PRO A 279 12.00 -7.67 -5.34
N ASP A 280 11.53 -8.74 -5.96
CA ASP A 280 10.23 -8.87 -6.63
C ASP A 280 9.06 -9.13 -5.64
N MET A 281 9.34 -9.29 -4.36
CA MET A 281 8.34 -9.51 -3.30
C MET A 281 8.36 -8.37 -2.28
N ASN A 282 7.18 -7.99 -1.78
CA ASN A 282 7.09 -7.06 -0.64
C ASN A 282 7.53 -7.72 0.67
N PHE A 283 7.11 -8.95 0.88
CA PHE A 283 7.44 -9.75 2.05
C PHE A 283 7.92 -11.12 1.57
N ASP A 284 9.20 -11.39 1.76
CA ASP A 284 9.78 -12.70 1.52
C ASP A 284 9.60 -13.55 2.78
N PRO A 285 8.89 -14.68 2.74
CA PRO A 285 8.72 -15.54 3.90
C PRO A 285 10.01 -16.19 4.39
N GLU A 286 10.99 -16.34 3.50
CA GLU A 286 12.30 -16.89 3.84
C GLU A 286 13.27 -15.83 4.39
N GLN A 287 12.87 -14.56 4.36
CA GLN A 287 13.61 -13.42 4.94
C GLN A 287 12.67 -12.59 5.83
N PRO A 288 12.29 -13.11 7.01
CA PRO A 288 11.45 -12.38 7.95
C PRO A 288 12.18 -11.16 8.51
N ASP A 289 11.42 -10.11 8.88
CA ASP A 289 11.98 -9.07 9.73
C ASP A 289 12.23 -9.62 11.12
N ARG A 290 13.26 -9.09 11.79
CA ARG A 290 13.68 -9.54 13.12
C ARG A 290 13.78 -8.37 14.08
N LEU A 291 13.29 -8.59 15.30
CA LEU A 291 13.43 -7.65 16.41
C LEU A 291 14.09 -8.36 17.57
N ARG A 292 15.27 -7.89 17.95
CA ARG A 292 16.03 -8.37 19.11
C ARG A 292 16.12 -7.26 20.13
N VAL A 293 15.86 -7.61 21.37
CA VAL A 293 15.92 -6.72 22.52
C VAL A 293 16.90 -7.29 23.53
N ARG A 294 17.88 -6.49 23.95
CA ARG A 294 18.76 -6.79 25.05
C ARG A 294 18.24 -6.07 26.30
N LEU A 295 18.07 -6.83 27.37
CA LEU A 295 17.63 -6.30 28.68
C LEU A 295 18.84 -5.82 29.50
N ILE A 296 18.59 -4.95 30.48
CA ILE A 296 19.60 -4.47 31.44
C ILE A 296 20.23 -5.66 32.21
N SER A 297 19.50 -6.76 32.40
CA SER A 297 20.02 -8.00 32.96
C SER A 297 21.09 -8.70 32.11
N GLY A 298 21.25 -8.31 30.85
CA GLY A 298 22.06 -8.97 29.84
C GLY A 298 21.32 -10.06 29.08
N GLU A 299 20.11 -10.41 29.45
CA GLU A 299 19.26 -11.33 28.68
C GLU A 299 18.91 -10.75 27.32
N VAL A 300 18.90 -11.61 26.28
CA VAL A 300 18.51 -11.25 24.92
C VAL A 300 17.26 -12.03 24.54
N ILE A 301 16.21 -11.30 24.17
CA ILE A 301 14.97 -11.88 23.65
C ILE A 301 14.78 -11.44 22.18
N GLU A 302 14.25 -12.33 21.36
CA GLU A 302 14.08 -12.09 19.92
C GLU A 302 12.74 -12.60 19.43
N GLU A 303 12.19 -11.89 18.45
CA GLU A 303 11.03 -12.28 17.65
C GLU A 303 11.29 -12.04 16.18
N SER A 304 10.61 -12.81 15.31
CA SER A 304 10.68 -12.64 13.87
C SER A 304 9.30 -12.79 13.25
N CYS A 305 9.05 -12.02 12.18
CA CYS A 305 7.77 -11.99 11.50
C CYS A 305 7.97 -12.10 9.99
N ALA A 306 7.41 -13.15 9.37
CA ALA A 306 7.44 -13.34 7.92
C ALA A 306 6.32 -12.59 7.20
N PHE A 307 5.12 -12.61 7.76
CA PHE A 307 3.95 -11.88 7.27
C PHE A 307 3.27 -11.18 8.44
N PRO A 308 2.93 -9.89 8.31
CA PRO A 308 2.24 -9.20 9.39
C PRO A 308 0.83 -9.78 9.60
N GLU A 309 0.33 -9.67 10.82
CA GLU A 309 -1.04 -10.05 11.14
C GLU A 309 -2.03 -9.26 10.28
N GLY A 310 -3.11 -9.90 9.85
CA GLY A 310 -4.06 -9.37 8.85
C GLY A 310 -3.66 -9.64 7.39
N SER A 311 -2.56 -10.37 7.16
CA SER A 311 -2.21 -10.92 5.83
C SER A 311 -3.18 -12.03 5.45
N PRO A 312 -3.59 -12.13 4.15
CA PRO A 312 -4.44 -13.21 3.66
C PRO A 312 -3.77 -14.57 3.69
#